data_861ca8a9063f84a23e8ee51bdf692264
#
_entry.id   861ca8a9063f84a23e8ee51bdf692264
#
_cell.length_a   1.000
_cell.length_b   1.000
_cell.length_c   1.000
_cell.angle_alpha   90.00
_cell.angle_beta   90.00
_cell.angle_gamma   90.00
#
_symmetry.space_group_name_H-M   'P 1'
#
loop_
_entity.id
_entity.type
_entity.pdbx_description
1 polymer ?
#
loop_
_entity_poly.entity_id
_entity_poly.type
_entity_poly.pdbx_seq_one_letter_code
_entity_poly.pdbx_strand_id
1 'polypeptide(L)'
;MDAYGRFHQLLKRDFSPLLRADGFKGSGNTFRRVKGDRIDIIGVQGSRSAGQCCVNLAVHYSFLPSEGGGRVTDPKKFKEYDCTFRSRLHEATEGDHWWTYGVSDADAEASLSDLIDMYKRRGALFFAKFEPFPDVFGRMTPADIDAGDLSKMPAAMTLPHAAMIMARIMKHLGRAEKCREFAEAGLRHVGRAAGLQWELERLRDAG
;
A
#
# COMPACT_ATOMS: atom_id res chain seq x y z
N MET A 1 11.01 -15.42 -28.46
CA MET A 1 10.86 -14.69 -27.16
C MET A 1 9.88 -15.50 -26.32
N ASP A 2 10.19 -15.74 -25.05
CA ASP A 2 9.30 -16.46 -24.16
C ASP A 2 8.08 -15.60 -23.73
N ALA A 3 7.09 -16.23 -23.11
CA ALA A 3 5.85 -15.55 -22.70
C ALA A 3 6.12 -14.39 -21.71
N TYR A 4 7.08 -14.56 -20.80
CA TYR A 4 7.49 -13.52 -19.85
C TYR A 4 8.08 -12.30 -20.58
N GLY A 5 9.04 -12.52 -21.47
CA GLY A 5 9.69 -11.45 -22.23
C GLY A 5 8.70 -10.67 -23.09
N ARG A 6 7.76 -11.39 -23.75
CA ARG A 6 6.68 -10.80 -24.52
C ARG A 6 5.79 -9.91 -23.67
N PHE A 7 5.27 -10.41 -22.57
CA PHE A 7 4.40 -9.64 -21.67
C PHE A 7 5.11 -8.41 -21.08
N HIS A 8 6.41 -8.56 -20.75
CA HIS A 8 7.21 -7.43 -20.28
C HIS A 8 7.43 -6.33 -21.33
N GLN A 9 7.54 -6.71 -22.59
CA GLN A 9 7.60 -5.70 -23.68
C GLN A 9 6.27 -4.94 -23.79
N LEU A 10 5.15 -5.64 -23.67
CA LEU A 10 3.82 -5.02 -23.66
C LEU A 10 3.62 -4.09 -22.46
N LEU A 11 4.02 -4.51 -21.25
CA LEU A 11 4.03 -3.64 -20.06
C LEU A 11 4.85 -2.35 -20.29
N LYS A 12 6.00 -2.47 -20.93
CA LYS A 12 6.85 -1.32 -21.26
C LYS A 12 6.25 -0.41 -22.33
N ARG A 13 5.56 -1.00 -23.33
CA ARG A 13 4.94 -0.27 -24.45
C ARG A 13 3.71 0.51 -24.00
N ASP A 14 2.82 -0.09 -23.20
CA ASP A 14 1.48 0.41 -22.96
C ASP A 14 1.23 0.82 -21.50
N PHE A 15 1.62 0.00 -20.51
CA PHE A 15 1.35 0.28 -19.10
C PHE A 15 2.30 1.33 -18.52
N SER A 16 3.60 1.26 -18.86
CA SER A 16 4.57 2.23 -18.35
C SER A 16 4.29 3.68 -18.77
N PRO A 17 3.88 3.98 -20.01
CA PRO A 17 3.50 5.35 -20.39
C PRO A 17 2.27 5.84 -19.64
N LEU A 18 1.26 4.98 -19.42
CA LEU A 18 0.09 5.31 -18.61
C LEU A 18 0.50 5.73 -17.19
N LEU A 19 1.33 4.92 -16.53
CA LEU A 19 1.81 5.24 -15.19
C LEU A 19 2.64 6.53 -15.14
N ARG A 20 3.43 6.81 -16.19
CA ARG A 20 4.18 8.07 -16.29
C ARG A 20 3.26 9.27 -16.45
N ALA A 21 2.18 9.15 -17.21
CA ALA A 21 1.17 10.19 -17.33
C ALA A 21 0.50 10.49 -15.97
N ASP A 22 0.34 9.47 -15.12
CA ASP A 22 -0.15 9.62 -13.73
C ASP A 22 0.94 10.11 -12.74
N GLY A 23 2.12 10.49 -13.25
CA GLY A 23 3.22 11.07 -12.46
C GLY A 23 4.15 10.05 -11.80
N PHE A 24 4.00 8.76 -12.07
CA PHE A 24 4.92 7.75 -11.58
C PHE A 24 6.24 7.76 -12.37
N LYS A 25 7.34 7.50 -11.66
CA LYS A 25 8.68 7.30 -12.24
C LYS A 25 9.15 5.90 -11.93
N GLY A 26 9.89 5.30 -12.87
CA GLY A 26 10.42 3.95 -12.70
C GLY A 26 10.47 3.20 -14.02
N SER A 27 10.91 1.96 -13.94
CA SER A 27 11.01 1.05 -15.08
C SER A 27 10.93 -0.41 -14.59
N GLY A 28 10.68 -1.32 -15.53
CA GLY A 28 10.51 -2.75 -15.18
C GLY A 28 9.29 -2.98 -14.33
N ASN A 29 9.51 -3.50 -13.13
CA ASN A 29 8.42 -3.98 -12.27
C ASN A 29 8.05 -3.02 -11.13
N THR A 30 8.70 -1.87 -11.00
CA THR A 30 8.42 -0.97 -9.87
C THR A 30 8.38 0.48 -10.30
N PHE A 31 7.26 1.13 -10.01
CA PHE A 31 7.01 2.54 -10.29
C PHE A 31 6.69 3.27 -8.99
N ARG A 32 7.17 4.50 -8.85
CA ARG A 32 7.03 5.32 -7.65
C ARG A 32 6.60 6.73 -8.01
N ARG A 33 5.75 7.30 -7.16
CA ARG A 33 5.37 8.70 -7.23
C ARG A 33 5.53 9.31 -5.84
N VAL A 34 6.36 10.35 -5.72
CA VAL A 34 6.63 11.03 -4.45
C VAL A 34 5.95 12.39 -4.47
N LYS A 35 5.12 12.65 -3.46
CA LYS A 35 4.40 13.91 -3.25
C LYS A 35 4.61 14.35 -1.79
N GLY A 36 5.55 15.26 -1.54
CA GLY A 36 5.95 15.60 -0.17
C GLY A 36 6.41 14.36 0.59
N ASP A 37 5.80 14.10 1.74
CA ASP A 37 6.11 12.91 2.55
C ASP A 37 5.47 11.62 2.03
N ARG A 38 4.54 11.70 1.09
CA ARG A 38 3.84 10.54 0.57
C ARG A 38 4.59 9.89 -0.57
N ILE A 39 4.72 8.56 -0.50
CA ILE A 39 5.34 7.70 -1.50
C ILE A 39 4.30 6.70 -1.98
N ASP A 40 3.86 6.83 -3.22
CA ASP A 40 2.97 5.87 -3.88
C ASP A 40 3.81 4.87 -4.68
N ILE A 41 3.50 3.58 -4.60
CA ILE A 41 4.24 2.53 -5.31
C ILE A 41 3.28 1.62 -6.06
N ILE A 42 3.66 1.27 -7.27
CA ILE A 42 3.06 0.20 -8.06
C ILE A 42 4.15 -0.83 -8.34
N GLY A 43 3.88 -2.07 -7.93
CA GLY A 43 4.79 -3.20 -8.13
C GLY A 43 4.13 -4.31 -8.97
N VAL A 44 4.73 -4.68 -10.10
CA VAL A 44 4.32 -5.86 -10.88
C VAL A 44 5.11 -7.06 -10.38
N GLN A 45 4.44 -8.01 -9.74
CA GLN A 45 5.04 -9.18 -9.12
C GLN A 45 4.75 -10.42 -9.95
N GLY A 46 5.78 -11.03 -10.52
CA GLY A 46 5.65 -12.34 -11.19
C GLY A 46 5.40 -13.48 -10.21
N SER A 47 4.58 -14.43 -10.61
CA SER A 47 4.43 -15.71 -9.90
C SER A 47 5.68 -16.57 -10.04
N ARG A 48 6.05 -17.26 -8.95
CA ARG A 48 7.17 -18.23 -8.98
C ARG A 48 6.88 -19.49 -9.81
N SER A 49 5.61 -19.83 -9.98
CA SER A 49 5.21 -21.14 -10.48
C SER A 49 4.58 -21.15 -11.87
N ALA A 50 4.12 -20.02 -12.43
CA ALA A 50 3.43 -20.14 -13.71
C ALA A 50 3.12 -18.81 -14.40
N GLY A 51 3.91 -18.37 -15.34
CA GLY A 51 3.47 -17.54 -16.47
C GLY A 51 2.43 -16.46 -16.23
N GLN A 52 2.41 -15.85 -15.05
CA GLN A 52 1.43 -14.84 -14.63
C GLN A 52 2.02 -13.82 -13.66
N CYS A 53 1.38 -12.68 -13.51
CA CYS A 53 1.73 -11.66 -12.53
C CYS A 53 0.51 -11.12 -11.81
N CYS A 54 0.75 -10.46 -10.69
CA CYS A 54 -0.22 -9.59 -10.02
C CYS A 54 0.37 -8.19 -9.88
N VAL A 55 -0.48 -7.21 -9.59
CA VAL A 55 -0.07 -5.82 -9.35
C VAL A 55 -0.33 -5.48 -7.90
N ASN A 56 0.72 -5.03 -7.22
CA ASN A 56 0.66 -4.51 -5.87
C ASN A 56 0.59 -2.99 -5.90
N LEU A 57 -0.30 -2.42 -5.12
CA LEU A 57 -0.44 -1.01 -4.88
C LEU A 57 -0.01 -0.72 -3.44
N ALA A 58 0.78 0.32 -3.24
CA ALA A 58 1.21 0.68 -1.89
C ALA A 58 1.33 2.19 -1.70
N VAL A 59 1.07 2.63 -0.48
CA VAL A 59 1.31 3.99 -0.01
C VAL A 59 2.12 3.95 1.27
N HIS A 60 3.10 4.83 1.36
CA HIS A 60 3.90 5.04 2.55
C HIS A 60 4.06 6.53 2.82
N TYR A 61 4.25 6.89 4.09
CA TYR A 61 4.64 8.23 4.47
C TYR A 61 6.05 8.19 5.06
N SER A 62 6.94 9.08 4.61
CA SER A 62 8.38 9.08 4.95
C SER A 62 8.68 9.20 6.45
N PHE A 63 7.76 9.73 7.22
CA PHE A 63 7.85 9.82 8.68
C PHE A 63 7.47 8.51 9.40
N LEU A 64 6.85 7.56 8.72
CA LEU A 64 6.57 6.23 9.27
C LEU A 64 7.79 5.31 9.09
N PRO A 65 8.05 4.37 10.01
CA PRO A 65 9.05 3.34 9.77
C PRO A 65 8.59 2.36 8.69
N SER A 66 9.54 1.82 7.92
CA SER A 66 9.25 0.79 6.94
C SER A 66 8.80 -0.51 7.62
N GLU A 67 7.86 -1.24 6.98
CA GLU A 67 7.30 -2.49 7.52
C GLU A 67 8.32 -3.63 7.60
N GLY A 68 9.37 -3.60 6.81
CA GLY A 68 10.45 -4.60 6.82
C GLY A 68 11.43 -4.48 7.99
N GLY A 69 11.17 -3.61 8.98
CA GLY A 69 12.06 -3.38 10.12
C GLY A 69 13.38 -2.68 9.77
N GLY A 70 13.62 -2.41 8.49
CA GLY A 70 14.74 -1.62 7.99
C GLY A 70 14.35 -0.14 7.88
N ARG A 71 15.32 0.76 8.12
CA ARG A 71 15.10 2.18 7.87
C ARG A 71 15.42 2.46 6.40
N VAL A 72 14.45 2.30 5.52
CA VAL A 72 14.60 2.78 4.15
C VAL A 72 14.44 4.31 4.19
N THR A 73 15.53 5.02 3.94
CA THR A 73 15.55 6.49 3.99
C THR A 73 15.44 7.13 2.61
N ASP A 74 15.75 6.39 1.54
CA ASP A 74 15.69 6.88 0.17
C ASP A 74 14.36 6.46 -0.48
N PRO A 75 13.44 7.42 -0.78
CA PRO A 75 12.16 7.12 -1.42
C PRO A 75 12.28 6.32 -2.72
N LYS A 76 13.42 6.41 -3.41
CA LYS A 76 13.67 5.68 -4.67
C LYS A 76 13.95 4.19 -4.45
N LYS A 77 14.26 3.78 -3.23
CA LYS A 77 14.58 2.39 -2.87
C LYS A 77 13.40 1.63 -2.30
N PHE A 78 12.33 2.32 -1.87
CA PHE A 78 11.13 1.67 -1.34
C PHE A 78 10.56 0.66 -2.34
N LYS A 79 10.18 -0.49 -1.81
CA LYS A 79 9.36 -1.49 -2.50
C LYS A 79 7.97 -1.53 -1.86
N GLU A 80 7.02 -2.13 -2.52
CA GLU A 80 5.66 -2.26 -2.01
C GLU A 80 5.58 -2.96 -0.64
N TYR A 81 6.46 -3.92 -0.38
CA TYR A 81 6.50 -4.64 0.91
C TYR A 81 7.11 -3.83 2.06
N ASP A 82 7.82 -2.73 1.77
CA ASP A 82 8.32 -1.79 2.78
C ASP A 82 7.24 -0.80 3.24
N CYS A 83 6.13 -0.72 2.51
CA CYS A 83 5.09 0.29 2.72
C CYS A 83 4.08 -0.13 3.77
N THR A 84 3.58 0.85 4.52
CA THR A 84 2.57 0.68 5.57
C THR A 84 1.20 0.30 5.03
N PHE A 85 0.78 0.92 3.93
CA PHE A 85 -0.54 0.69 3.33
C PHE A 85 -0.37 -0.05 2.02
N ARG A 86 -0.95 -1.25 1.94
CA ARG A 86 -0.79 -2.13 0.79
C ARG A 86 -2.12 -2.72 0.37
N SER A 87 -2.28 -2.94 -0.92
CA SER A 87 -3.40 -3.67 -1.50
C SER A 87 -2.94 -4.38 -2.76
N ARG A 88 -3.61 -5.45 -3.14
CA ARG A 88 -3.56 -5.99 -4.49
C ARG A 88 -4.51 -5.23 -5.39
N LEU A 89 -4.16 -5.10 -6.66
CA LEU A 89 -5.09 -4.62 -7.67
C LEU A 89 -6.03 -5.76 -8.05
N HIS A 90 -7.30 -5.63 -7.69
CA HIS A 90 -8.35 -6.64 -7.93
C HIS A 90 -9.73 -5.99 -7.91
N GLU A 91 -10.76 -6.67 -8.38
CA GLU A 91 -12.14 -6.26 -8.17
C GLU A 91 -12.55 -6.43 -6.69
N ALA A 92 -13.50 -5.61 -6.23
CA ALA A 92 -13.87 -5.55 -4.81
C ALA A 92 -14.47 -6.87 -4.28
N THR A 93 -15.03 -7.69 -5.16
CA THR A 93 -15.73 -8.95 -4.83
C THR A 93 -14.86 -10.19 -5.03
N GLU A 94 -13.63 -10.02 -5.54
CA GLU A 94 -12.73 -11.11 -5.87
C GLU A 94 -11.52 -11.13 -4.92
N GLY A 95 -10.90 -12.30 -4.80
CA GLY A 95 -9.60 -12.44 -4.16
C GLY A 95 -8.45 -11.90 -5.02
N ASP A 96 -7.25 -12.40 -4.82
CA ASP A 96 -6.08 -12.02 -5.62
C ASP A 96 -6.32 -12.23 -7.12
N HIS A 97 -6.17 -11.18 -7.92
CA HIS A 97 -6.26 -11.26 -9.37
C HIS A 97 -4.88 -11.46 -10.00
N TRP A 98 -4.79 -12.39 -10.95
CA TRP A 98 -3.55 -12.75 -11.64
C TRP A 98 -3.72 -12.66 -13.15
N TRP A 99 -2.82 -11.91 -13.79
CA TRP A 99 -2.76 -11.74 -15.25
C TRP A 99 -1.78 -12.73 -15.84
N THR A 100 -2.23 -13.57 -16.75
CA THR A 100 -1.38 -14.55 -17.47
C THR A 100 -0.48 -13.83 -18.48
N TYR A 101 0.72 -14.35 -18.70
CA TYR A 101 1.60 -13.81 -19.76
C TYR A 101 1.13 -14.18 -21.17
N GLY A 102 0.10 -15.04 -21.29
CA GLY A 102 -0.47 -15.52 -22.54
C GLY A 102 0.38 -16.56 -23.25
N VAL A 103 -0.25 -17.49 -23.94
CA VAL A 103 0.44 -18.47 -24.79
C VAL A 103 0.70 -17.93 -26.20
N SER A 104 -0.13 -17.00 -26.66
CA SER A 104 0.02 -16.26 -27.93
C SER A 104 0.17 -14.75 -27.68
N ASP A 105 0.48 -14.01 -28.74
CA ASP A 105 0.55 -12.53 -28.69
C ASP A 105 -0.82 -11.94 -28.38
N ALA A 106 -1.89 -12.48 -28.98
CA ALA A 106 -3.26 -12.03 -28.74
C ALA A 106 -3.69 -12.26 -27.27
N ASP A 107 -3.34 -13.40 -26.65
CA ASP A 107 -3.65 -13.65 -25.25
C ASP A 107 -2.90 -12.68 -24.32
N ALA A 108 -1.62 -12.41 -24.64
CA ALA A 108 -0.81 -11.46 -23.87
C ALA A 108 -1.37 -10.03 -23.96
N GLU A 109 -1.80 -9.60 -25.14
CA GLU A 109 -2.43 -8.29 -25.35
C GLU A 109 -3.78 -8.19 -24.65
N ALA A 110 -4.62 -9.20 -24.69
CA ALA A 110 -5.90 -9.26 -23.98
C ALA A 110 -5.68 -9.17 -22.45
N SER A 111 -4.72 -9.93 -21.91
CA SER A 111 -4.38 -9.93 -20.50
C SER A 111 -3.86 -8.55 -20.05
N LEU A 112 -3.00 -7.91 -20.86
CA LEU A 112 -2.51 -6.57 -20.55
C LEU A 112 -3.61 -5.51 -20.64
N SER A 113 -4.53 -5.61 -21.60
CA SER A 113 -5.68 -4.70 -21.73
C SER A 113 -6.54 -4.75 -20.49
N ASP A 114 -6.86 -5.94 -19.97
CA ASP A 114 -7.60 -6.13 -18.71
C ASP A 114 -6.86 -5.51 -17.51
N LEU A 115 -5.53 -5.74 -17.42
CA LEU A 115 -4.71 -5.12 -16.36
C LEU A 115 -4.80 -3.58 -16.41
N ILE A 116 -4.68 -2.99 -17.60
CA ILE A 116 -4.77 -1.53 -17.79
C ILE A 116 -6.14 -1.00 -17.39
N ASP A 117 -7.21 -1.68 -17.80
CA ASP A 117 -8.57 -1.28 -17.47
C ASP A 117 -8.87 -1.43 -15.97
N MET A 118 -8.38 -2.49 -15.34
CA MET A 118 -8.45 -2.68 -13.89
C MET A 118 -7.70 -1.55 -13.15
N TYR A 119 -6.50 -1.19 -13.61
CA TYR A 119 -5.75 -0.08 -13.01
C TYR A 119 -6.51 1.25 -13.13
N LYS A 120 -7.09 1.56 -14.29
CA LYS A 120 -7.88 2.78 -14.49
C LYS A 120 -9.09 2.83 -13.57
N ARG A 121 -9.80 1.71 -13.38
CA ARG A 121 -11.00 1.63 -12.53
C ARG A 121 -10.67 1.62 -11.04
N ARG A 122 -9.62 0.91 -10.62
CA ARG A 122 -9.35 0.61 -9.21
C ARG A 122 -8.07 1.22 -8.68
N GLY A 123 -7.00 1.25 -9.49
CA GLY A 123 -5.68 1.72 -9.05
C GLY A 123 -5.68 3.19 -8.67
N ALA A 124 -6.26 4.04 -9.52
CA ALA A 124 -6.38 5.47 -9.24
C ALA A 124 -7.22 5.73 -7.98
N LEU A 125 -8.33 4.99 -7.80
CA LEU A 125 -9.19 5.09 -6.61
C LEU A 125 -8.48 4.66 -5.33
N PHE A 126 -7.60 3.65 -5.39
CA PHE A 126 -6.80 3.26 -4.23
C PHE A 126 -5.95 4.44 -3.75
N PHE A 127 -5.21 5.08 -4.63
CA PHE A 127 -4.36 6.21 -4.26
C PHE A 127 -5.16 7.44 -3.79
N ALA A 128 -6.35 7.67 -4.36
CA ALA A 128 -7.22 8.78 -3.96
C ALA A 128 -7.72 8.67 -2.50
N LYS A 129 -7.83 7.45 -1.96
CA LYS A 129 -8.23 7.24 -0.55
C LYS A 129 -7.27 7.87 0.47
N PHE A 130 -6.06 8.25 0.07
CA PHE A 130 -5.04 8.85 0.92
C PHE A 130 -4.97 10.37 0.81
N GLU A 131 -5.93 11.00 0.18
CA GLU A 131 -6.00 12.45 0.00
C GLU A 131 -7.31 13.02 0.58
N PRO A 132 -7.28 14.26 1.12
CA PRO A 132 -6.07 15.00 1.49
C PRO A 132 -5.45 14.49 2.80
N PHE A 133 -4.13 14.57 2.89
CA PHE A 133 -3.43 14.38 4.17
C PHE A 133 -3.37 15.73 4.91
N PRO A 134 -3.60 15.81 6.24
CA PRO A 134 -3.86 14.71 7.17
C PRO A 134 -5.34 14.32 7.35
N ASP A 135 -6.28 14.96 6.66
CA ASP A 135 -7.72 14.90 6.94
C ASP A 135 -8.30 13.49 6.79
N VAL A 136 -7.77 12.70 5.85
CA VAL A 136 -8.18 11.30 5.66
C VAL A 136 -8.06 10.48 6.94
N PHE A 137 -7.03 10.74 7.75
CA PHE A 137 -6.79 10.06 9.03
C PHE A 137 -7.54 10.73 10.20
N GLY A 138 -7.96 11.98 10.05
CA GLY A 138 -8.73 12.71 11.06
C GLY A 138 -10.13 12.14 11.33
N ARG A 139 -10.63 11.28 10.45
CA ARG A 139 -11.95 10.62 10.59
C ARG A 139 -11.92 9.43 11.56
N MET A 140 -10.75 8.83 11.78
CA MET A 140 -10.56 7.69 12.66
C MET A 140 -10.46 8.16 14.10
N THR A 141 -11.09 7.43 15.01
CA THR A 141 -11.06 7.71 16.46
C THR A 141 -10.60 6.48 17.24
N PRO A 142 -10.09 6.63 18.48
CA PRO A 142 -9.81 5.49 19.35
C PRO A 142 -11.03 4.59 19.60
N ALA A 143 -12.22 5.19 19.68
CA ALA A 143 -13.48 4.44 19.85
C ALA A 143 -13.80 3.53 18.65
N ASP A 144 -13.40 3.92 17.42
CA ASP A 144 -13.53 3.04 16.25
C ASP A 144 -12.66 1.79 16.39
N ILE A 145 -11.43 1.94 16.92
CA ILE A 145 -10.54 0.81 17.21
C ILE A 145 -11.19 -0.12 18.24
N ASP A 146 -11.73 0.43 19.33
CA ASP A 146 -12.39 -0.35 20.38
C ASP A 146 -13.64 -1.07 19.88
N ALA A 147 -14.38 -0.45 18.96
CA ALA A 147 -15.55 -1.04 18.30
C ALA A 147 -15.20 -2.08 17.21
N GLY A 148 -13.92 -2.22 16.84
CA GLY A 148 -13.49 -3.08 15.74
C GLY A 148 -13.79 -2.52 14.34
N ASP A 149 -14.14 -1.23 14.24
CA ASP A 149 -14.49 -0.57 12.97
C ASP A 149 -13.26 0.07 12.32
N LEU A 150 -12.75 -0.56 11.28
CA LEU A 150 -11.67 -0.05 10.43
C LEU A 150 -12.17 0.50 9.07
N SER A 151 -13.46 0.70 8.88
CA SER A 151 -14.03 1.18 7.61
C SER A 151 -13.51 2.56 7.18
N LYS A 152 -13.04 3.37 8.15
CA LYS A 152 -12.44 4.69 7.92
C LYS A 152 -10.95 4.63 7.58
N MET A 153 -10.30 3.47 7.72
CA MET A 153 -8.90 3.30 7.31
C MET A 153 -8.82 3.16 5.78
N PRO A 154 -7.82 3.80 5.14
CA PRO A 154 -7.71 3.77 3.68
C PRO A 154 -7.25 2.41 3.12
N ALA A 155 -6.74 1.51 3.97
CA ALA A 155 -6.33 0.16 3.62
C ALA A 155 -6.62 -0.83 4.75
N ALA A 156 -6.80 -2.10 4.40
CA ALA A 156 -7.05 -3.16 5.36
C ALA A 156 -5.82 -3.46 6.22
N MET A 157 -6.03 -3.63 7.53
CA MET A 157 -5.01 -4.03 8.50
C MET A 157 -5.67 -4.58 9.78
N THR A 158 -4.88 -5.06 10.73
CA THR A 158 -5.40 -5.49 12.03
C THR A 158 -5.64 -4.30 12.96
N LEU A 159 -6.53 -4.45 13.94
CA LEU A 159 -6.86 -3.40 14.92
C LEU A 159 -5.63 -2.81 15.62
N PRO A 160 -4.72 -3.62 16.22
CA PRO A 160 -3.55 -3.05 16.90
C PRO A 160 -2.57 -2.39 15.94
N HIS A 161 -2.49 -2.87 14.69
CA HIS A 161 -1.65 -2.23 13.67
C HIS A 161 -2.24 -0.86 13.25
N ALA A 162 -3.56 -0.79 13.02
CA ALA A 162 -4.24 0.47 12.74
C ALA A 162 -4.05 1.49 13.86
N ALA A 163 -4.22 1.08 15.11
CA ALA A 163 -4.00 1.93 16.29
C ALA A 163 -2.56 2.44 16.36
N MET A 164 -1.57 1.57 16.14
CA MET A 164 -0.15 1.96 16.12
C MET A 164 0.14 2.99 15.01
N ILE A 165 -0.37 2.78 13.81
CA ILE A 165 -0.18 3.71 12.69
C ILE A 165 -0.86 5.05 12.99
N MET A 166 -2.09 5.04 13.54
CA MET A 166 -2.78 6.26 13.93
C MET A 166 -2.03 7.01 15.04
N ALA A 167 -1.51 6.31 16.05
CA ALA A 167 -0.68 6.91 17.10
C ALA A 167 0.58 7.59 16.50
N ARG A 168 1.28 6.95 15.56
CA ARG A 168 2.44 7.51 14.87
C ARG A 168 2.09 8.75 14.04
N ILE A 169 0.95 8.72 13.34
CA ILE A 169 0.44 9.87 12.57
C ILE A 169 0.11 11.03 13.52
N MET A 170 -0.59 10.77 14.63
CA MET A 170 -0.92 11.79 15.62
C MET A 170 0.33 12.39 16.27
N LYS A 171 1.34 11.57 16.56
CA LYS A 171 2.64 12.04 17.03
C LYS A 171 3.33 12.94 16.02
N HIS A 172 3.37 12.55 14.75
CA HIS A 172 3.93 13.38 13.67
C HIS A 172 3.22 14.73 13.55
N LEU A 173 1.90 14.77 13.76
CA LEU A 173 1.08 15.98 13.73
C LEU A 173 1.17 16.82 15.04
N GLY A 174 1.99 16.44 16.01
CA GLY A 174 2.11 17.11 17.30
C GLY A 174 0.88 16.98 18.21
N ARG A 175 0.02 16.00 17.95
CA ARG A 175 -1.21 15.74 18.72
C ARG A 175 -0.96 14.68 19.80
N ALA A 176 -0.23 15.07 20.85
CA ALA A 176 0.27 14.17 21.90
C ALA A 176 -0.83 13.35 22.58
N GLU A 177 -1.93 14.00 22.99
CA GLU A 177 -3.07 13.33 23.64
C GLU A 177 -3.70 12.27 22.72
N LYS A 178 -3.92 12.61 21.44
CA LYS A 178 -4.47 11.66 20.46
C LYS A 178 -3.52 10.50 20.19
N CYS A 179 -2.20 10.74 20.21
CA CYS A 179 -1.19 9.69 20.09
C CYS A 179 -1.36 8.68 21.25
N ARG A 180 -1.48 9.17 22.49
CA ARG A 180 -1.68 8.34 23.68
C ARG A 180 -2.98 7.55 23.60
N GLU A 181 -4.09 8.20 23.28
CA GLU A 181 -5.41 7.57 23.19
C GLU A 181 -5.42 6.40 22.17
N PHE A 182 -4.83 6.59 20.99
CA PHE A 182 -4.71 5.52 19.99
C PHE A 182 -3.80 4.40 20.45
N ALA A 183 -2.68 4.71 21.11
CA ALA A 183 -1.77 3.71 21.64
C ALA A 183 -2.45 2.84 22.70
N GLU A 184 -3.22 3.44 23.62
CA GLU A 184 -4.00 2.73 24.62
C GLU A 184 -5.10 1.84 24.01
N ALA A 185 -5.81 2.36 22.98
CA ALA A 185 -6.77 1.54 22.23
C ALA A 185 -6.10 0.32 21.60
N GLY A 186 -4.93 0.52 20.98
CA GLY A 186 -4.16 -0.58 20.39
C GLY A 186 -3.71 -1.62 21.42
N LEU A 187 -3.29 -1.20 22.61
CA LEU A 187 -2.89 -2.09 23.70
C LEU A 187 -4.04 -3.00 24.19
N ARG A 188 -5.28 -2.52 24.13
CA ARG A 188 -6.46 -3.36 24.47
C ARG A 188 -6.67 -4.51 23.46
N HIS A 189 -6.18 -4.38 22.25
CA HIS A 189 -6.38 -5.35 21.15
C HIS A 189 -5.10 -6.07 20.69
N VAL A 190 -3.95 -5.81 21.31
CA VAL A 190 -2.64 -6.30 20.84
C VAL A 190 -2.46 -7.82 21.01
N GLY A 191 -3.18 -8.44 21.93
CA GLY A 191 -3.09 -9.88 22.21
C GLY A 191 -1.68 -10.32 22.57
N ARG A 192 -1.11 -11.30 21.81
CA ARG A 192 0.23 -11.86 22.04
C ARG A 192 1.31 -11.25 21.14
N ALA A 193 1.04 -10.18 20.42
CA ALA A 193 1.98 -9.58 19.47
C ALA A 193 3.00 -8.68 20.18
N ALA A 194 4.00 -9.28 20.84
CA ALA A 194 4.96 -8.58 21.71
C ALA A 194 5.67 -7.39 21.04
N GLY A 195 6.01 -7.48 19.76
CA GLY A 195 6.64 -6.37 19.02
C GLY A 195 5.71 -5.16 18.85
N LEU A 196 4.42 -5.40 18.60
CA LEU A 196 3.42 -4.33 18.53
C LEU A 196 3.13 -3.75 19.92
N GLN A 197 3.07 -4.59 20.95
CA GLN A 197 2.88 -4.16 22.33
C GLN A 197 3.98 -3.17 22.75
N TRP A 198 5.23 -3.55 22.57
CA TRP A 198 6.36 -2.69 22.91
C TRP A 198 6.30 -1.32 22.21
N GLU A 199 5.98 -1.31 20.92
CA GLU A 199 5.89 -0.05 20.18
C GLU A 199 4.69 0.81 20.62
N LEU A 200 3.54 0.20 20.92
CA LEU A 200 2.37 0.90 21.45
C LEU A 200 2.63 1.50 22.84
N GLU A 201 3.31 0.76 23.72
CA GLU A 201 3.74 1.27 25.04
C GLU A 201 4.66 2.47 24.88
N ARG A 202 5.64 2.39 23.98
CA ARG A 202 6.57 3.49 23.68
C ARG A 202 5.86 4.73 23.12
N LEU A 203 4.82 4.54 22.30
CA LEU A 203 4.02 5.65 21.74
C LEU A 203 3.12 6.27 22.81
N ARG A 204 2.52 5.47 23.70
CA ARG A 204 1.74 5.95 24.85
C ARG A 204 2.58 6.83 25.77
N ASP A 205 3.77 6.40 26.10
CA ASP A 205 4.64 7.08 27.08
C ASP A 205 5.36 8.32 26.48
N ALA A 206 5.37 8.44 25.15
CA ALA A 206 5.96 9.56 24.42
C ALA A 206 4.93 10.59 23.90
N GLY A 207 3.65 10.38 24.19
CA GLY A 207 2.50 11.22 23.80
C GLY A 207 2.14 12.29 24.83
#